data_ed6e0f34660baf896131b2f23fd99fdf
#
_entry.id   ed6e0f34660baf896131b2f23fd99fdf
#
_cell.length_a   1.000
_cell.length_b   1.000
_cell.length_c   1.000
_cell.angle_alpha   90.00
_cell.angle_beta   90.00
_cell.angle_gamma   90.00
#
_symmetry.space_group_name_H-M   'P 1'
#
loop_
_entity.id
_entity.type
_entity.pdbx_description
1 polymer ?
#
loop_
_entity_poly.entity_id
_entity_poly.type
_entity_poly.pdbx_seq_one_letter_code
_entity_poly.pdbx_strand_id
1 'polypeptide(L)'
;MQAPEALLNRIGGTTAAASGLKRLVIVMGQLGDFDSMEYAQALVPRLSELEAAGIALQAIAIGNEAGSERFCRFTGFPREALLLEPDADLHRALGLYAGFDAPGGPWPGFLLMCAGIGSPGTLQEVLRGYSGD
;
A
#
# COMPACT_ATOMS: atom_id res chain seq x y z
N MET A 1 7.81 16.03 -15.22
CA MET A 1 6.52 15.29 -15.21
C MET A 1 5.68 15.83 -14.08
N GLN A 2 4.45 16.21 -14.34
CA GLN A 2 3.51 16.65 -13.29
C GLN A 2 2.80 15.43 -12.70
N ALA A 3 2.48 15.50 -11.40
CA ALA A 3 1.68 14.46 -10.76
C ALA A 3 0.25 14.44 -11.35
N PRO A 4 -0.36 13.25 -11.50
CA PRO A 4 -1.72 13.14 -12.01
C PRO A 4 -2.73 13.90 -11.17
N GLU A 5 -3.69 14.56 -11.84
CA GLU A 5 -4.71 15.37 -11.18
C GLU A 5 -5.53 14.57 -10.15
N ALA A 6 -5.88 13.34 -10.47
CA ALA A 6 -6.61 12.47 -9.55
C ALA A 6 -5.87 12.26 -8.22
N LEU A 7 -4.55 12.12 -8.28
CA LEU A 7 -3.71 12.00 -7.09
C LEU A 7 -3.66 13.31 -6.30
N LEU A 8 -3.45 14.43 -7.00
CA LEU A 8 -3.39 15.75 -6.36
C LEU A 8 -4.69 16.09 -5.65
N ASN A 9 -5.83 15.77 -6.26
CA ASN A 9 -7.14 16.00 -5.67
C ASN A 9 -7.32 15.16 -4.39
N ARG A 10 -6.85 13.91 -4.41
CA ARG A 10 -6.99 13.02 -3.25
C ARG A 10 -6.17 13.47 -2.04
N ILE A 11 -4.96 13.95 -2.27
CA ILE A 11 -4.04 14.37 -1.20
C ILE A 11 -4.14 15.85 -0.84
N GLY A 12 -4.87 16.64 -1.61
CA GLY A 12 -4.91 18.10 -1.45
C GLY A 12 -5.51 18.59 -0.14
N GLY A 13 -6.43 17.82 0.46
CA GLY A 13 -7.07 18.14 1.73
C GLY A 13 -6.36 17.60 2.96
N THR A 14 -5.16 17.05 2.83
CA THR A 14 -4.46 16.42 3.94
C THR A 14 -3.61 17.42 4.74
N THR A 15 -3.28 17.07 5.98
CA THR A 15 -2.40 17.87 6.83
C THR A 15 -1.04 18.11 6.18
N ALA A 16 -0.52 17.12 5.47
CA ALA A 16 0.74 17.23 4.74
C ALA A 16 0.68 18.29 3.62
N ALA A 17 -0.49 18.48 2.99
CA ALA A 17 -0.68 19.52 1.98
C ALA A 17 -0.57 20.93 2.56
N ALA A 18 -1.05 21.12 3.79
CA ALA A 18 -1.04 22.41 4.46
C ALA A 18 0.34 22.81 4.98
N SER A 19 1.26 21.87 5.14
CA SER A 19 2.58 22.11 5.73
C SER A 19 3.58 22.80 4.79
N GLY A 20 3.32 22.81 3.46
CA GLY A 20 4.25 23.34 2.46
C GLY A 20 5.53 22.51 2.28
N LEU A 21 5.65 21.36 2.92
CA LEU A 21 6.78 20.46 2.82
C LEU A 21 6.76 19.67 1.50
N LYS A 22 7.92 19.20 1.09
CA LYS A 22 8.00 18.17 0.05
C LYS A 22 7.29 16.91 0.56
N ARG A 23 6.60 16.21 -0.34
CA ARG A 23 5.84 15.02 0.02
C ARG A 23 6.34 13.81 -0.74
N LEU A 24 6.49 12.72 -0.01
CA LEU A 24 6.64 11.39 -0.58
C LEU A 24 5.27 10.71 -0.51
N VAL A 25 4.66 10.48 -1.66
CA VAL A 25 3.36 9.81 -1.75
C VAL A 25 3.57 8.40 -2.28
N ILE A 26 3.11 7.41 -1.54
CA ILE A 26 3.20 6.00 -1.92
C ILE A 26 1.79 5.48 -2.15
N VAL A 27 1.54 5.01 -3.36
CA VAL A 27 0.26 4.39 -3.71
C VAL A 27 0.45 2.89 -3.66
N MET A 28 -0.09 2.28 -2.62
CA MET A 28 -0.03 0.83 -2.38
C MET A 28 -1.28 0.16 -2.94
N GLY A 29 -1.22 -1.15 -3.13
CA GLY A 29 -2.39 -1.96 -3.46
C GLY A 29 -3.30 -2.19 -2.26
N GLN A 30 -3.79 -3.41 -2.08
CA GLN A 30 -4.59 -3.75 -0.90
C GLN A 30 -3.74 -3.80 0.36
N LEU A 31 -4.30 -3.28 1.46
CA LEU A 31 -3.66 -3.43 2.77
C LEU A 31 -3.50 -4.91 3.11
N GLY A 32 -2.27 -5.28 3.46
CA GLY A 32 -1.92 -6.65 3.82
C GLY A 32 -1.44 -7.49 2.65
N ASP A 33 -1.37 -6.96 1.42
CA ASP A 33 -0.62 -7.63 0.36
C ASP A 33 0.89 -7.55 0.65
N PHE A 34 1.66 -8.42 0.00
CA PHE A 34 3.09 -8.53 0.28
C PHE A 34 3.86 -7.25 -0.04
N ASP A 35 3.54 -6.62 -1.15
CA ASP A 35 4.21 -5.40 -1.59
C ASP A 35 3.95 -4.26 -0.60
N SER A 36 2.71 -4.07 -0.17
CA SER A 36 2.35 -3.06 0.82
C SER A 36 3.05 -3.29 2.17
N MET A 37 3.12 -4.54 2.60
CA MET A 37 3.81 -4.93 3.83
C MET A 37 5.31 -4.66 3.73
N GLU A 38 5.94 -5.05 2.64
CA GLU A 38 7.37 -4.87 2.41
C GLU A 38 7.75 -3.40 2.37
N TYR A 39 6.99 -2.57 1.63
CA TYR A 39 7.23 -1.13 1.59
C TYR A 39 7.08 -0.48 2.97
N ALA A 40 6.05 -0.82 3.71
CA ALA A 40 5.85 -0.28 5.05
C ALA A 40 7.01 -0.67 5.99
N GLN A 41 7.41 -1.93 5.98
CA GLN A 41 8.52 -2.42 6.80
C GLN A 41 9.86 -1.79 6.42
N ALA A 42 10.08 -1.46 5.16
CA ALA A 42 11.27 -0.77 4.70
C ALA A 42 11.29 0.71 5.10
N LEU A 43 10.12 1.36 5.11
CA LEU A 43 10.00 2.78 5.40
C LEU A 43 9.99 3.12 6.89
N VAL A 44 9.37 2.29 7.71
CA VAL A 44 9.20 2.57 9.15
C VAL A 44 10.54 2.87 9.84
N PRO A 45 11.64 2.12 9.61
CA PRO A 45 12.94 2.46 10.21
C PRO A 45 13.54 3.77 9.70
N ARG A 46 13.00 4.33 8.62
CA ARG A 46 13.52 5.53 7.97
C ARG A 46 12.66 6.77 8.15
N LEU A 47 11.60 6.68 8.94
CA LEU A 47 10.68 7.81 9.16
C LEU A 47 11.39 9.03 9.75
N SER A 48 12.32 8.83 10.67
CA SER A 48 13.12 9.91 11.25
C SER A 48 14.01 10.61 10.23
N GLU A 49 14.57 9.88 9.27
CA GLU A 49 15.35 10.45 8.19
C GLU A 49 14.49 11.31 7.26
N LEU A 50 13.29 10.88 6.94
CA LEU A 50 12.33 11.66 6.14
C LEU A 50 11.94 12.95 6.86
N GLU A 51 11.64 12.87 8.13
CA GLU A 51 11.29 14.03 8.95
C GLU A 51 12.46 15.02 9.02
N ALA A 52 13.67 14.56 9.26
CA ALA A 52 14.87 15.38 9.28
C ALA A 52 15.15 16.05 7.92
N ALA A 53 14.79 15.40 6.82
CA ALA A 53 14.93 15.96 5.48
C ALA A 53 13.78 16.92 5.08
N GLY A 54 12.81 17.14 5.96
CA GLY A 54 11.65 17.99 5.67
C GLY A 54 10.67 17.38 4.66
N ILE A 55 10.59 16.05 4.61
CA ILE A 55 9.72 15.31 3.69
C ILE A 55 8.54 14.73 4.49
N ALA A 56 7.31 15.12 4.11
CA ALA A 56 6.10 14.54 4.67
C ALA A 56 5.75 13.24 3.94
N LEU A 57 5.54 12.17 4.69
CA LEU A 57 5.15 10.86 4.15
C LEU A 57 3.62 10.77 4.09
N GLN A 58 3.13 10.25 2.98
CA GLN A 58 1.72 9.91 2.79
C GLN A 58 1.60 8.62 2.01
N ALA A 59 0.74 7.72 2.46
CA ALA A 59 0.44 6.49 1.75
C ALA A 59 -1.06 6.43 1.44
N ILE A 60 -1.39 5.82 0.32
CA ILE A 60 -2.76 5.53 -0.10
C ILE A 60 -2.86 4.03 -0.33
N ALA A 61 -3.86 3.39 0.23
CA ALA A 61 -4.07 1.95 0.07
C ALA A 61 -5.55 1.61 0.01
N ILE A 62 -5.86 0.49 -0.62
CA ILE A 62 -7.21 -0.05 -0.68
C ILE A 62 -7.46 -0.86 0.59
N GLY A 63 -8.50 -0.53 1.33
CA GLY A 63 -8.85 -1.25 2.55
C GLY A 63 -9.89 -0.51 3.37
N ASN A 64 -10.16 -1.06 4.54
CA ASN A 64 -11.10 -0.50 5.50
C ASN A 64 -10.39 -0.13 6.82
N GLU A 65 -11.14 0.49 7.73
CA GLU A 65 -10.58 0.96 9.00
C GLU A 65 -10.00 -0.18 9.85
N ALA A 66 -10.71 -1.30 9.94
CA ALA A 66 -10.24 -2.46 10.70
C ALA A 66 -8.95 -3.06 10.13
N GLY A 67 -8.84 -3.09 8.80
CA GLY A 67 -7.62 -3.50 8.10
C GLY A 67 -6.47 -2.54 8.34
N SER A 68 -6.73 -1.24 8.34
CA SER A 68 -5.72 -0.23 8.59
C SER A 68 -5.16 -0.31 10.01
N GLU A 69 -5.99 -0.55 11.01
CA GLU A 69 -5.54 -0.74 12.39
C GLU A 69 -4.59 -1.93 12.53
N ARG A 70 -4.96 -3.05 11.92
CA ARG A 70 -4.10 -4.26 11.93
C ARG A 70 -2.78 -4.02 11.20
N PHE A 71 -2.83 -3.41 10.02
CA PHE A 71 -1.66 -3.09 9.22
C PHE A 71 -0.69 -2.17 9.98
N CYS A 72 -1.19 -1.07 10.53
CA CYS A 72 -0.36 -0.12 11.26
C CYS A 72 0.21 -0.72 12.55
N ARG A 73 -0.57 -1.54 13.25
CA ARG A 73 -0.10 -2.25 14.44
C ARG A 73 1.02 -3.23 14.12
N PHE A 74 0.87 -3.97 13.03
CA PHE A 74 1.86 -4.98 12.63
C PHE A 74 3.15 -4.36 12.08
N THR A 75 3.02 -3.35 11.23
CA THR A 75 4.18 -2.74 10.55
C THR A 75 4.83 -1.61 11.33
N GLY A 76 4.10 -0.97 12.24
CA GLY A 76 4.51 0.28 12.87
C GLY A 76 4.31 1.52 11.99
N PHE A 77 3.62 1.37 10.84
CA PHE A 77 3.35 2.50 9.94
C PHE A 77 2.42 3.51 10.62
N PRO A 78 2.70 4.83 10.52
CA PRO A 78 1.88 5.84 11.19
C PRO A 78 0.48 5.93 10.55
N ARG A 79 -0.54 5.75 11.38
CA ARG A 79 -1.94 5.73 10.91
C ARG A 79 -2.34 7.05 10.26
N GLU A 80 -1.86 8.17 10.77
CA GLU A 80 -2.15 9.51 10.24
C GLU A 80 -1.57 9.75 8.84
N ALA A 81 -0.58 8.98 8.42
CA ALA A 81 0.01 9.05 7.08
C ALA A 81 -0.69 8.14 6.07
N LEU A 82 -1.67 7.34 6.49
CA LEU A 82 -2.36 6.37 5.66
C LEU A 82 -3.75 6.86 5.28
N LEU A 83 -3.99 7.00 3.98
CA LEU A 83 -5.31 7.25 3.39
C LEU A 83 -5.89 5.95 2.85
N LEU A 84 -7.16 5.71 3.13
CA LEU A 84 -7.86 4.50 2.68
C LEU A 84 -8.74 4.80 1.48
N GLU A 85 -8.69 3.92 0.50
CA GLU A 85 -9.62 3.87 -0.62
C GLU A 85 -10.51 2.63 -0.48
N PRO A 86 -11.83 2.76 -0.72
CA PRO A 86 -12.73 1.62 -0.59
C PRO A 86 -12.59 0.60 -1.73
N ASP A 87 -12.02 1.03 -2.85
CA ASP A 87 -11.85 0.23 -4.06
C ASP A 87 -10.65 0.71 -4.88
N ALA A 88 -10.47 0.15 -6.07
CA ALA A 88 -9.35 0.45 -6.96
C ALA A 88 -9.61 1.61 -7.95
N ASP A 89 -10.65 2.42 -7.75
CA ASP A 89 -11.01 3.47 -8.72
C ASP A 89 -9.89 4.51 -8.90
N LEU A 90 -9.31 4.99 -7.80
CA LEU A 90 -8.15 5.88 -7.85
C LEU A 90 -6.96 5.22 -8.56
N HIS A 91 -6.69 3.97 -8.23
CA HIS A 91 -5.59 3.21 -8.83
C HIS A 91 -5.75 3.07 -10.34
N ARG A 92 -6.96 2.79 -10.82
CA ARG A 92 -7.27 2.76 -12.26
C ARG A 92 -7.10 4.13 -12.91
N ALA A 93 -7.56 5.19 -12.25
CA ALA A 93 -7.39 6.55 -12.75
C ALA A 93 -5.91 6.96 -12.87
N LEU A 94 -5.05 6.38 -12.05
CA LEU A 94 -3.60 6.59 -12.11
C LEU A 94 -2.89 5.67 -13.13
N GLY A 95 -3.64 4.78 -13.79
CA GLY A 95 -3.09 3.80 -14.73
C GLY A 95 -2.30 2.67 -14.07
N LEU A 96 -2.53 2.43 -12.79
CA LEU A 96 -1.84 1.37 -12.06
C LEU A 96 -2.48 0.01 -12.31
N TYR A 97 -1.65 -1.03 -12.29
CA TYR A 97 -2.09 -2.40 -12.46
C TYR A 97 -2.96 -2.86 -11.29
N ALA A 98 -4.14 -3.42 -11.60
CA ALA A 98 -5.14 -3.79 -10.59
C ALA A 98 -4.84 -5.10 -9.85
N GLY A 99 -3.68 -5.70 -10.07
CA GLY A 99 -3.31 -6.99 -9.50
C GLY A 99 -3.60 -8.16 -10.44
N PHE A 100 -3.35 -9.35 -9.96
CA PHE A 100 -3.56 -10.57 -10.73
C PHE A 100 -5.03 -10.98 -10.66
N ASP A 101 -5.76 -10.74 -11.72
CA ASP A 101 -7.16 -11.14 -11.84
C ASP A 101 -7.27 -12.27 -12.86
N ALA A 102 -7.49 -13.49 -12.39
CA ALA A 102 -7.65 -14.66 -13.22
C ALA A 102 -9.12 -15.04 -13.34
N PRO A 103 -9.61 -15.45 -14.53
CA PRO A 103 -10.96 -15.97 -14.68
C PRO A 103 -11.21 -17.15 -13.74
N GLY A 104 -12.35 -17.16 -13.06
CA GLY A 104 -12.73 -18.25 -12.16
C GLY A 104 -12.55 -17.93 -10.65
N GLY A 105 -12.20 -16.69 -10.30
CA GLY A 105 -12.12 -16.24 -8.91
C GLY A 105 -10.72 -16.26 -8.32
N PRO A 106 -10.60 -16.16 -6.99
CA PRO A 106 -9.29 -15.98 -6.31
C PRO A 106 -8.38 -17.21 -6.37
N TRP A 107 -8.91 -18.41 -6.43
CA TRP A 107 -8.12 -19.65 -6.40
C TRP A 107 -7.20 -19.86 -7.61
N PRO A 108 -7.66 -19.66 -8.87
CA PRO A 108 -6.76 -19.72 -10.02
C PRO A 108 -5.62 -18.70 -9.95
N GLY A 109 -5.90 -17.47 -9.52
CA GLY A 109 -4.88 -16.45 -9.32
C GLY A 109 -3.84 -16.85 -8.28
N PHE A 110 -4.28 -17.42 -7.16
CA PHE A 110 -3.43 -17.93 -6.10
C PHE A 110 -2.51 -19.07 -6.62
N LEU A 111 -3.06 -20.03 -7.34
CA LEU A 111 -2.30 -21.14 -7.91
C LEU A 111 -1.26 -20.67 -8.93
N LEU A 112 -1.61 -19.70 -9.77
CA LEU A 112 -0.68 -19.12 -10.74
C LEU A 112 0.45 -18.35 -10.03
N MET A 113 0.15 -17.62 -8.97
CA MET A 113 1.18 -16.99 -8.14
C MET A 113 2.13 -18.01 -7.55
N CYS A 114 1.62 -19.08 -6.97
CA CYS A 114 2.44 -20.14 -6.39
C CYS A 114 3.31 -20.84 -7.45
N ALA A 115 2.79 -21.05 -8.66
CA ALA A 115 3.53 -21.66 -9.76
C ALA A 115 4.63 -20.74 -10.34
N GLY A 116 4.41 -19.41 -10.29
CA GLY A 116 5.36 -18.42 -10.80
C GLY A 116 6.47 -18.05 -9.84
N ILE A 117 6.34 -18.42 -8.57
CA ILE A 117 7.30 -18.02 -7.52
C ILE A 117 8.17 -19.22 -7.15
N GLY A 118 9.35 -19.28 -7.72
CA GLY A 118 10.31 -20.37 -7.51
C GLY A 118 11.19 -20.24 -6.25
N SER A 119 10.86 -19.39 -5.29
CA SER A 119 11.67 -19.17 -4.09
C SER A 119 11.24 -20.05 -2.93
N PRO A 120 12.17 -20.77 -2.27
CA PRO A 120 11.85 -21.49 -1.05
C PRO A 120 11.30 -20.56 0.03
N GLY A 121 10.20 -20.96 0.67
CA GLY A 121 9.54 -20.16 1.71
C GLY A 121 8.43 -19.24 1.23
N THR A 122 8.38 -18.89 -0.06
CA THR A 122 7.35 -17.98 -0.58
C THR A 122 5.95 -18.57 -0.47
N LEU A 123 5.79 -19.86 -0.74
CA LEU A 123 4.51 -20.54 -0.57
C LEU A 123 4.01 -20.46 0.88
N GLN A 124 4.89 -20.61 1.85
CA GLN A 124 4.54 -20.50 3.26
C GLN A 124 4.08 -19.08 3.62
N GLU A 125 4.74 -18.05 3.11
CA GLU A 125 4.34 -16.67 3.32
C GLU A 125 3.00 -16.35 2.65
N VAL A 126 2.77 -16.85 1.45
CA VAL A 126 1.48 -16.71 0.75
C VAL A 126 0.37 -17.38 1.56
N LEU A 127 0.59 -18.61 2.03
CA LEU A 127 -0.39 -19.31 2.86
C LEU A 127 -0.67 -18.59 4.17
N ARG A 128 0.35 -18.03 4.81
CA ARG A 128 0.19 -17.23 6.02
C ARG A 128 -0.69 -16.00 5.77
N GLY A 129 -0.46 -15.28 4.67
CA GLY A 129 -1.27 -14.14 4.30
C GLY A 129 -2.74 -14.48 4.09
N TYR A 130 -3.02 -15.64 3.49
CA TYR A 130 -4.39 -16.11 3.28
C TYR A 130 -5.05 -16.69 4.54
N SER A 131 -4.28 -17.18 5.50
CA SER A 131 -4.82 -17.69 6.76
C SER A 131 -5.19 -16.57 7.75
N GLY A 132 -4.84 -15.35 7.45
CA GLY A 132 -5.21 -14.19 8.26
C GLY A 132 -4.30 -13.91 9.45
N ASP A 133 -3.12 -14.48 9.45
CA ASP A 133 -2.10 -14.20 10.47
C ASP A 133 -1.34 -12.91 10.22
#